data_8cb8f132e540d39c294964b8109d425a
#
_entry.id   8cb8f132e540d39c294964b8109d425a
#
_cell.length_a   1.000
_cell.length_b   1.000
_cell.length_c   1.000
_cell.angle_alpha   90.00
_cell.angle_beta   90.00
_cell.angle_gamma   90.00
#
_symmetry.space_group_name_H-M   'P 1'
#
loop_
_entity.id
_entity.type
_entity.pdbx_description
1 polymer ?
#
loop_
_entity_poly.entity_id
_entity_poly.type
_entity_poly.pdbx_seq_one_letter_code
_entity_poly.pdbx_strand_id
1 'polypeptide(L)'
;MRCILRTCLHHNHHLRQRVVATTNTTNNAAAAALLFGVRCQSNSLIGTIHGGELSLPSDPQGGSQLSARNIAMEALQMKKLHQERGGNPMLAQQARRVLFATSIAGQSLDARSVALLLNTAVYFGMESDAKLVRECIDYCLKNDKLITVDVLPIVVTACATLKSRDAREVIEMQAQKAARNAKYLDSKGVANIISAFSKTGINHEKLFGFLSKRVQTLARVGEFEAAHLVIIANAFSRLRYRDKFLFGAIARRAMSLRERVTVNELVPLIVAFSKIGLKDPKLSKRFATKAMEYVDQMNAEQVASMFMAFAYFGIRYDQLFGVLTNRAVELIDEFNAQFISTTLNAFQRIGINNPELFDNLAERALAVVQDHDARDISKTVTALAHFGLKDEELFKRLASHAASIADQFDALGLVNTAHAFARTNFLQQDMAVALSERSVYVCRQIDAGEARRLLWSLAKFQVRDPKILTPVFNRCLALHQDFFSDPTGSEEIEEIFDIYGPNFCPPLYQLYVSRGTAPQM
;
A
#
# COMPACT_ATOMS: atom_id res chain seq x y z
N MET A 1 60.30 6.21 5.97
CA MET A 1 59.00 6.05 6.68
C MET A 1 57.78 5.82 5.76
N ARG A 2 57.82 6.18 4.46
CA ARG A 2 56.70 5.92 3.54
C ARG A 2 56.69 4.51 2.88
N CYS A 3 57.77 3.74 2.93
CA CYS A 3 57.84 2.37 2.39
C CYS A 3 57.42 1.28 3.36
N ILE A 4 57.49 1.50 4.66
CA ILE A 4 57.13 0.49 5.70
C ILE A 4 55.62 0.43 5.91
N LEU A 5 54.85 1.48 5.63
CA LEU A 5 53.40 1.51 5.74
C LEU A 5 52.67 0.81 4.57
N ARG A 6 53.29 0.61 3.41
CA ARG A 6 52.67 -0.11 2.29
C ARG A 6 52.76 -1.61 2.43
N THR A 7 53.76 -2.14 3.11
CA THR A 7 53.94 -3.59 3.32
C THR A 7 53.04 -4.13 4.41
N CYS A 8 52.70 -3.33 5.42
CA CYS A 8 51.78 -3.74 6.49
C CYS A 8 50.30 -3.78 6.06
N LEU A 9 49.93 -2.96 5.07
CA LEU A 9 48.53 -2.91 4.58
C LEU A 9 48.19 -4.08 3.65
N HIS A 10 49.17 -4.62 2.91
CA HIS A 10 48.96 -5.80 2.05
C HIS A 10 48.92 -7.13 2.84
N HIS A 11 49.64 -7.21 3.96
CA HIS A 11 49.63 -8.42 4.80
C HIS A 11 48.34 -8.58 5.61
N ASN A 12 47.70 -7.47 5.99
CA ASN A 12 46.41 -7.48 6.69
C ASN A 12 45.21 -7.79 5.78
N HIS A 13 45.31 -7.57 4.46
CA HIS A 13 44.24 -7.89 3.53
C HIS A 13 44.13 -9.40 3.25
N HIS A 14 45.27 -10.12 3.20
CA HIS A 14 45.29 -11.59 3.03
C HIS A 14 44.93 -12.34 4.30
N LEU A 15 45.22 -11.81 5.49
CA LEU A 15 44.78 -12.40 6.77
C LEU A 15 43.27 -12.19 7.00
N ARG A 16 42.70 -11.07 6.58
CA ARG A 16 41.23 -10.84 6.65
C ARG A 16 40.47 -11.76 5.68
N GLN A 17 40.97 -12.02 4.50
CA GLN A 17 40.30 -12.94 3.56
C GLN A 17 40.43 -14.43 4.01
N ARG A 18 41.48 -14.83 4.69
CA ARG A 18 41.60 -16.20 5.25
C ARG A 18 40.76 -16.38 6.54
N VAL A 19 40.62 -15.36 7.38
CA VAL A 19 39.77 -15.40 8.57
C VAL A 19 38.30 -15.39 8.21
N VAL A 20 37.89 -14.67 7.13
CA VAL A 20 36.51 -14.68 6.63
C VAL A 20 36.15 -15.99 5.92
N ALA A 21 37.13 -16.69 5.31
CA ALA A 21 36.85 -17.94 4.62
C ALA A 21 36.82 -19.17 5.56
N THR A 22 37.39 -19.08 6.77
CA THR A 22 37.43 -20.23 7.73
C THR A 22 36.45 -20.09 8.89
N THR A 23 35.84 -18.90 9.12
CA THR A 23 34.85 -18.70 10.18
C THR A 23 33.40 -18.82 9.71
N ASN A 24 33.16 -19.02 8.41
CA ASN A 24 31.79 -19.09 7.87
C ASN A 24 31.17 -20.50 7.83
N THR A 25 31.83 -21.54 8.31
CA THR A 25 31.27 -22.90 8.21
C THR A 25 31.12 -23.69 9.50
N THR A 26 31.68 -23.27 10.64
CA THR A 26 31.60 -24.14 11.85
C THR A 26 31.28 -23.43 13.19
N ASN A 27 31.31 -22.12 13.30
CA ASN A 27 31.18 -21.45 14.61
C ASN A 27 29.87 -20.67 14.89
N ASN A 28 28.98 -20.50 13.92
CA ASN A 28 27.71 -19.77 14.17
C ASN A 28 26.63 -20.63 14.84
N ALA A 29 26.67 -21.93 14.72
CA ALA A 29 25.72 -22.81 15.40
C ALA A 29 26.04 -22.98 16.90
N ALA A 30 27.34 -23.01 17.26
CA ALA A 30 27.79 -23.13 18.66
C ALA A 30 27.62 -21.81 19.43
N ALA A 31 27.82 -20.63 18.78
CA ALA A 31 27.63 -19.34 19.40
C ALA A 31 26.15 -19.00 19.65
N ALA A 32 25.25 -19.43 18.76
CA ALA A 32 23.81 -19.29 18.95
C ALA A 32 23.27 -20.19 20.07
N ALA A 33 23.86 -21.39 20.26
CA ALA A 33 23.50 -22.31 21.34
C ALA A 33 23.95 -21.80 22.73
N LEU A 34 25.06 -21.08 22.80
CA LEU A 34 25.62 -20.54 24.05
C LEU A 34 24.91 -19.24 24.50
N LEU A 35 24.33 -18.48 23.58
CA LEU A 35 23.61 -17.22 23.90
C LEU A 35 22.20 -17.44 24.44
N PHE A 36 21.62 -18.64 24.30
CA PHE A 36 20.23 -18.89 24.70
C PHE A 36 20.04 -19.95 25.79
N GLY A 37 21.11 -20.48 26.40
CA GLY A 37 21.03 -21.30 27.63
C GLY A 37 20.11 -22.53 27.57
N VAL A 38 19.77 -23.04 26.37
CA VAL A 38 18.86 -24.18 26.20
C VAL A 38 19.66 -25.43 25.87
N ARG A 39 19.84 -26.30 26.87
CA ARG A 39 20.25 -27.68 26.65
C ARG A 39 19.16 -28.38 25.80
N CYS A 40 19.46 -28.67 24.54
CA CYS A 40 18.64 -29.55 23.72
C CYS A 40 18.70 -30.97 24.33
N GLN A 41 17.62 -31.40 24.98
CA GLN A 41 17.38 -32.82 25.18
C GLN A 41 16.89 -33.43 23.86
N SER A 42 17.51 -34.50 23.47
CA SER A 42 17.37 -35.28 22.26
C SER A 42 15.95 -35.85 22.08
N ASN A 43 15.10 -35.14 21.38
CA ASN A 43 13.88 -35.62 20.70
C ASN A 43 13.23 -34.45 19.92
N SER A 44 14.00 -33.76 19.07
CA SER A 44 13.45 -32.64 18.25
C SER A 44 13.08 -33.16 16.84
N LEU A 45 11.96 -32.66 16.31
CA LEU A 45 11.57 -32.89 14.91
C LEU A 45 12.57 -32.27 13.90
N ILE A 46 13.49 -31.43 14.38
CA ILE A 46 14.59 -30.88 13.60
C ILE A 46 15.78 -31.82 13.78
N GLY A 47 16.00 -32.70 12.81
CA GLY A 47 17.20 -33.54 12.77
C GLY A 47 18.47 -32.69 12.85
N THR A 48 19.52 -33.30 13.41
CA THR A 48 20.84 -32.66 13.60
C THR A 48 21.39 -32.14 12.27
N ILE A 49 21.74 -30.86 12.22
CA ILE A 49 22.33 -30.23 11.04
C ILE A 49 23.76 -30.78 10.87
N HIS A 50 23.96 -31.75 9.99
CA HIS A 50 25.27 -32.16 9.50
C HIS A 50 25.36 -31.77 8.02
N GLY A 51 26.29 -30.89 7.69
CA GLY A 51 26.68 -30.61 6.32
C GLY A 51 25.68 -29.92 5.42
N GLY A 52 24.74 -29.08 5.96
CA GLY A 52 23.84 -28.26 5.16
C GLY A 52 22.52 -28.91 4.74
N GLU A 53 22.32 -30.18 4.98
CA GLU A 53 21.06 -30.90 4.78
C GLU A 53 20.39 -31.22 6.13
N LEU A 54 19.10 -30.86 6.25
CA LEU A 54 18.26 -31.28 7.36
C LEU A 54 17.78 -32.71 7.09
N SER A 55 18.38 -33.72 7.76
CA SER A 55 17.85 -35.09 7.75
C SER A 55 16.62 -35.15 8.67
N LEU A 56 15.46 -35.41 8.07
CA LEU A 56 14.27 -35.81 8.82
C LEU A 56 14.47 -37.19 9.42
N PRO A 57 13.98 -37.47 10.65
CA PRO A 57 13.95 -38.84 11.14
C PRO A 57 13.09 -39.67 10.18
N SER A 58 13.67 -40.74 9.68
CA SER A 58 12.98 -41.76 8.92
C SER A 58 11.96 -42.45 9.81
N ASP A 59 10.71 -42.42 9.40
CA ASP A 59 9.54 -43.12 9.91
C ASP A 59 9.06 -42.87 11.36
N PRO A 60 7.80 -42.44 11.56
CA PRO A 60 7.19 -42.26 12.87
C PRO A 60 6.59 -43.58 13.41
N GLN A 61 7.33 -44.66 13.44
CA GLN A 61 6.89 -45.90 14.11
C GLN A 61 7.52 -46.11 15.50
N GLY A 62 7.70 -45.04 16.24
CA GLY A 62 8.10 -45.09 17.64
C GLY A 62 7.27 -44.11 18.45
N GLY A 63 6.21 -44.61 19.09
CA GLY A 63 5.15 -43.81 19.77
C GLY A 63 5.61 -42.95 20.94
N SER A 64 6.22 -41.80 20.67
CA SER A 64 6.17 -40.62 21.56
C SER A 64 5.51 -39.48 20.81
N GLN A 65 4.20 -39.27 21.02
CA GLN A 65 3.52 -38.09 20.58
C GLN A 65 4.22 -36.88 21.19
N LEU A 66 4.95 -36.13 20.34
CA LEU A 66 5.51 -34.84 20.72
C LEU A 66 4.39 -33.95 21.24
N SER A 67 4.54 -33.44 22.46
CA SER A 67 3.58 -32.50 23.02
C SER A 67 3.37 -31.35 22.04
N ALA A 68 2.14 -30.97 21.73
CA ALA A 68 1.83 -29.88 20.81
C ALA A 68 2.48 -28.53 21.22
N ARG A 69 2.88 -28.40 22.49
CA ARG A 69 3.73 -27.30 22.96
C ARG A 69 5.12 -27.33 22.34
N ASN A 70 5.73 -28.51 22.19
CA ASN A 70 7.03 -28.66 21.55
C ASN A 70 6.92 -28.35 20.05
N ILE A 71 5.85 -28.80 19.38
CA ILE A 71 5.58 -28.48 17.98
C ILE A 71 5.42 -26.97 17.79
N ALA A 72 4.73 -26.26 18.69
CA ALA A 72 4.58 -24.80 18.64
C ALA A 72 5.92 -24.07 18.77
N MET A 73 6.81 -24.53 19.62
CA MET A 73 8.14 -23.95 19.81
C MET A 73 9.04 -24.23 18.61
N GLU A 74 9.03 -25.44 18.05
CA GLU A 74 9.77 -25.78 16.84
C GLU A 74 9.28 -25.01 15.61
N ALA A 75 7.96 -24.87 15.46
CA ALA A 75 7.37 -24.05 14.41
C ALA A 75 7.83 -22.59 14.50
N LEU A 76 7.90 -22.04 15.71
CA LEU A 76 8.42 -20.68 15.94
C LEU A 76 9.91 -20.58 15.61
N GLN A 77 10.71 -21.58 15.92
CA GLN A 77 12.15 -21.62 15.55
C GLN A 77 12.32 -21.69 14.04
N MET A 78 11.56 -22.54 13.35
CA MET A 78 11.57 -22.59 11.87
C MET A 78 11.23 -21.23 11.25
N LYS A 79 10.24 -20.53 11.79
CA LYS A 79 9.88 -19.18 11.34
C LYS A 79 11.04 -18.18 11.52
N LYS A 80 11.72 -18.20 12.67
CA LYS A 80 12.88 -17.33 12.94
C LYS A 80 14.02 -17.62 11.99
N LEU A 81 14.38 -18.89 11.83
CA LEU A 81 15.44 -19.31 10.90
C LEU A 81 15.13 -18.94 9.45
N HIS A 82 13.87 -19.06 9.03
CA HIS A 82 13.44 -18.63 7.70
C HIS A 82 13.63 -17.12 7.51
N GLN A 83 13.28 -16.32 8.51
CA GLN A 83 13.49 -14.87 8.48
C GLN A 83 14.96 -14.48 8.46
N GLU A 84 15.80 -15.12 9.29
CA GLU A 84 17.25 -14.87 9.37
C GLU A 84 18.00 -15.26 8.08
N ARG A 85 17.51 -16.29 7.37
CA ARG A 85 18.13 -16.80 6.12
C ARG A 85 17.52 -16.20 4.86
N GLY A 86 16.85 -15.04 4.96
CA GLY A 86 16.35 -14.31 3.80
C GLY A 86 15.25 -15.02 3.00
N GLY A 87 14.45 -15.88 3.65
CA GLY A 87 13.30 -16.49 2.98
C GLY A 87 13.61 -17.81 2.25
N ASN A 88 14.47 -18.67 2.79
CA ASN A 88 14.86 -19.94 2.16
C ASN A 88 13.65 -20.82 1.79
N PRO A 89 13.40 -21.12 0.48
CA PRO A 89 12.23 -21.86 0.03
C PRO A 89 12.16 -23.30 0.54
N MET A 90 13.31 -23.97 0.71
CA MET A 90 13.37 -25.33 1.22
C MET A 90 12.92 -25.42 2.67
N LEU A 91 13.34 -24.45 3.50
CA LEU A 91 12.92 -24.37 4.89
C LEU A 91 11.41 -24.09 5.00
N ALA A 92 10.87 -23.24 4.11
CA ALA A 92 9.43 -22.98 4.04
C ALA A 92 8.65 -24.25 3.64
N GLN A 93 9.14 -25.04 2.70
CA GLN A 93 8.51 -26.28 2.28
C GLN A 93 8.53 -27.34 3.40
N GLN A 94 9.63 -27.48 4.11
CA GLN A 94 9.75 -28.38 5.27
C GLN A 94 8.80 -27.97 6.39
N ALA A 95 8.77 -26.66 6.73
CA ALA A 95 7.86 -26.16 7.74
C ALA A 95 6.39 -26.43 7.38
N ARG A 96 6.00 -26.22 6.12
CA ARG A 96 4.66 -26.57 5.64
C ARG A 96 4.34 -28.05 5.82
N ARG A 97 5.23 -28.96 5.45
CA ARG A 97 5.00 -30.41 5.61
C ARG A 97 4.73 -30.78 7.06
N VAL A 98 5.56 -30.29 7.99
CA VAL A 98 5.38 -30.53 9.43
C VAL A 98 4.03 -29.99 9.92
N LEU A 99 3.70 -28.74 9.56
CA LEU A 99 2.45 -28.10 9.97
C LEU A 99 1.21 -28.77 9.36
N PHE A 100 1.27 -29.25 8.11
CA PHE A 100 0.17 -30.03 7.51
C PHE A 100 -0.10 -31.36 8.20
N ALA A 101 0.94 -32.01 8.72
CA ALA A 101 0.82 -33.25 9.47
C ALA A 101 0.37 -33.03 10.93
N THR A 102 0.37 -31.78 11.40
CA THR A 102 0.04 -31.44 12.79
C THR A 102 -1.49 -31.29 12.97
N SER A 103 -2.02 -31.85 14.07
CA SER A 103 -3.39 -31.65 14.52
C SER A 103 -3.38 -31.35 16.02
N ILE A 104 -4.22 -30.44 16.45
CA ILE A 104 -4.42 -30.09 17.86
C ILE A 104 -5.68 -30.73 18.46
N ALA A 105 -6.46 -31.44 17.65
CA ALA A 105 -7.70 -32.08 18.10
C ALA A 105 -7.41 -33.11 19.20
N GLY A 106 -8.12 -33.02 20.31
CA GLY A 106 -7.95 -33.92 21.45
C GLY A 106 -6.71 -33.70 22.31
N GLN A 107 -5.90 -32.66 22.03
CA GLN A 107 -4.75 -32.31 22.83
C GLN A 107 -5.06 -31.17 23.83
N SER A 108 -4.51 -31.28 25.05
CA SER A 108 -4.58 -30.19 26.03
C SER A 108 -3.50 -29.15 25.75
N LEU A 109 -3.88 -28.06 25.09
CA LEU A 109 -3.01 -26.95 24.71
C LEU A 109 -3.36 -25.68 25.47
N ASP A 110 -2.31 -24.90 25.78
CA ASP A 110 -2.50 -23.53 26.23
C ASP A 110 -2.73 -22.59 25.04
N ALA A 111 -3.44 -21.50 25.29
CA ALA A 111 -3.80 -20.53 24.27
C ALA A 111 -2.57 -19.91 23.55
N ARG A 112 -1.43 -19.83 24.24
CA ARG A 112 -0.19 -19.32 23.68
C ARG A 112 0.39 -20.26 22.61
N SER A 113 0.40 -21.56 22.88
CA SER A 113 0.86 -22.58 21.94
C SER A 113 -0.03 -22.60 20.68
N VAL A 114 -1.35 -22.55 20.84
CA VAL A 114 -2.30 -22.46 19.72
C VAL A 114 -2.07 -21.18 18.90
N ALA A 115 -1.89 -20.04 19.54
CA ALA A 115 -1.64 -18.78 18.87
C ALA A 115 -0.32 -18.78 18.07
N LEU A 116 0.74 -19.40 18.61
CA LEU A 116 2.02 -19.55 17.93
C LEU A 116 1.92 -20.47 16.73
N LEU A 117 1.21 -21.60 16.84
CA LEU A 117 0.95 -22.52 15.73
C LEU A 117 0.17 -21.83 14.63
N LEU A 118 -0.94 -21.15 14.96
CA LEU A 118 -1.75 -20.40 14.01
C LEU A 118 -0.91 -19.34 13.29
N ASN A 119 -0.15 -18.53 14.03
CA ASN A 119 0.68 -17.48 13.48
C ASN A 119 1.79 -18.03 12.57
N THR A 120 2.36 -19.19 12.91
CA THR A 120 3.40 -19.80 12.10
C THR A 120 2.83 -20.48 10.85
N ALA A 121 1.69 -21.16 10.97
CA ALA A 121 0.98 -21.74 9.84
C ALA A 121 0.62 -20.69 8.78
N VAL A 122 0.03 -19.58 9.23
CA VAL A 122 -0.31 -18.45 8.36
C VAL A 122 0.92 -17.78 7.76
N TYR A 123 2.01 -17.64 8.53
CA TYR A 123 3.28 -17.10 8.01
C TYR A 123 3.84 -17.94 6.86
N PHE A 124 3.75 -19.25 6.92
CA PHE A 124 4.17 -20.15 5.84
C PHE A 124 3.11 -20.32 4.74
N GLY A 125 2.06 -19.51 4.73
CA GLY A 125 1.06 -19.44 3.67
C GLY A 125 0.04 -20.57 3.71
N MET A 126 -0.27 -21.14 4.89
CA MET A 126 -1.40 -22.04 5.02
C MET A 126 -2.71 -21.26 4.99
N GLU A 127 -3.65 -21.74 4.19
CA GLU A 127 -4.96 -21.11 4.01
C GLU A 127 -5.95 -21.47 5.12
N SER A 128 -7.10 -20.79 5.13
CA SER A 128 -8.11 -20.95 6.17
C SER A 128 -8.79 -22.33 6.20
N ASP A 129 -8.74 -23.07 5.10
CA ASP A 129 -9.29 -24.44 4.97
C ASP A 129 -8.33 -25.53 5.43
N ALA A 130 -7.05 -25.20 5.65
CA ALA A 130 -6.09 -26.16 6.21
C ALA A 130 -6.54 -26.65 7.59
N LYS A 131 -6.47 -27.96 7.82
CA LYS A 131 -6.96 -28.63 9.05
C LYS A 131 -6.45 -27.94 10.32
N LEU A 132 -5.14 -27.74 10.44
CA LEU A 132 -4.52 -27.09 11.61
C LEU A 132 -5.06 -25.67 11.83
N VAL A 133 -5.21 -24.89 10.75
CA VAL A 133 -5.69 -23.51 10.83
C VAL A 133 -7.13 -23.48 11.33
N ARG A 134 -8.01 -24.34 10.81
CA ARG A 134 -9.39 -24.46 11.28
C ARG A 134 -9.46 -24.86 12.76
N GLU A 135 -8.70 -25.88 13.17
CA GLU A 135 -8.64 -26.33 14.56
C GLU A 135 -8.19 -25.21 15.51
N CYS A 136 -7.18 -24.40 15.08
CA CYS A 136 -6.71 -23.25 15.86
C CYS A 136 -7.75 -22.13 15.95
N ILE A 137 -8.49 -21.84 14.87
CA ILE A 137 -9.57 -20.85 14.87
C ILE A 137 -10.71 -21.31 15.77
N ASP A 138 -11.13 -22.57 15.64
CA ASP A 138 -12.16 -23.18 16.49
C ASP A 138 -11.79 -23.15 17.96
N TYR A 139 -10.53 -23.40 18.28
CA TYR A 139 -10.02 -23.25 19.64
C TYR A 139 -10.18 -21.81 20.14
N CYS A 140 -9.80 -20.82 19.32
CA CYS A 140 -9.91 -19.40 19.69
C CYS A 140 -11.37 -18.96 19.91
N LEU A 141 -12.30 -19.46 19.11
CA LEU A 141 -13.73 -19.17 19.25
C LEU A 141 -14.32 -19.79 20.54
N LYS A 142 -13.94 -21.03 20.85
CA LYS A 142 -14.46 -21.76 22.02
C LYS A 142 -13.82 -21.34 23.34
N ASN A 143 -12.56 -20.88 23.31
CA ASN A 143 -11.74 -20.62 24.48
C ASN A 143 -11.34 -19.14 24.62
N ASP A 144 -12.24 -18.22 24.25
CA ASP A 144 -11.99 -16.77 24.33
C ASP A 144 -11.40 -16.32 25.67
N LYS A 145 -11.91 -16.84 26.78
CA LYS A 145 -11.47 -16.47 28.13
C LYS A 145 -9.98 -16.78 28.38
N LEU A 146 -9.43 -17.79 27.73
CA LEU A 146 -8.04 -18.24 27.88
C LEU A 146 -7.05 -17.37 27.07
N ILE A 147 -7.53 -16.60 26.09
CA ILE A 147 -6.69 -15.68 25.32
C ILE A 147 -6.31 -14.48 26.19
N THR A 148 -5.11 -14.50 26.75
CA THR A 148 -4.58 -13.43 27.61
C THR A 148 -4.10 -12.21 26.79
N VAL A 149 -3.77 -11.12 27.45
CA VAL A 149 -3.37 -9.85 26.81
C VAL A 149 -2.10 -9.98 25.98
N ASP A 150 -1.18 -10.83 26.40
CA ASP A 150 0.08 -11.13 25.70
C ASP A 150 -0.11 -12.04 24.49
N VAL A 151 -1.14 -12.88 24.49
CA VAL A 151 -1.49 -13.81 23.40
C VAL A 151 -2.36 -13.11 22.34
N LEU A 152 -3.21 -12.20 22.76
CA LEU A 152 -4.19 -11.51 21.91
C LEU A 152 -3.58 -10.87 20.63
N PRO A 153 -2.44 -10.13 20.68
CA PRO A 153 -1.83 -9.57 19.48
C PRO A 153 -1.41 -10.65 18.46
N ILE A 154 -0.99 -11.82 18.92
CA ILE A 154 -0.55 -12.92 18.06
C ILE A 154 -1.76 -13.51 17.32
N VAL A 155 -2.85 -13.78 18.03
CA VAL A 155 -4.10 -14.33 17.47
C VAL A 155 -4.69 -13.38 16.43
N VAL A 156 -4.91 -12.11 16.78
CA VAL A 156 -5.56 -11.16 15.87
C VAL A 156 -4.70 -10.89 14.62
N THR A 157 -3.36 -10.91 14.75
CA THR A 157 -2.46 -10.73 13.61
C THR A 157 -2.55 -11.91 12.64
N ALA A 158 -2.57 -13.12 13.15
CA ALA A 158 -2.71 -14.32 12.33
C ALA A 158 -4.10 -14.35 11.64
N CYS A 159 -5.17 -14.14 12.39
CA CYS A 159 -6.53 -14.09 11.85
C CYS A 159 -6.72 -13.00 10.80
N ALA A 160 -6.09 -11.83 10.97
CA ALA A 160 -6.18 -10.73 10.00
C ALA A 160 -5.54 -11.01 8.63
N THR A 161 -4.71 -12.04 8.54
CA THR A 161 -4.09 -12.49 7.29
C THR A 161 -5.00 -13.46 6.53
N LEU A 162 -5.88 -14.15 7.25
CA LEU A 162 -6.82 -15.12 6.70
C LEU A 162 -8.07 -14.40 6.17
N LYS A 163 -8.50 -14.75 4.95
CA LYS A 163 -9.71 -14.19 4.33
C LYS A 163 -10.94 -15.05 4.62
N SER A 164 -11.14 -15.45 5.89
CA SER A 164 -12.29 -16.28 6.29
C SER A 164 -13.22 -15.55 7.25
N ARG A 165 -14.49 -15.95 7.25
CA ARG A 165 -15.51 -15.41 8.16
C ARG A 165 -15.17 -15.71 9.61
N ASP A 166 -14.76 -16.94 9.90
CA ASP A 166 -14.48 -17.39 11.26
C ASP A 166 -13.26 -16.66 11.86
N ALA A 167 -12.20 -16.44 11.05
CA ALA A 167 -11.06 -15.64 11.48
C ALA A 167 -11.46 -14.18 11.78
N ARG A 168 -12.39 -13.61 10.99
CA ARG A 168 -12.94 -12.27 11.24
C ARG A 168 -13.73 -12.24 12.54
N GLU A 169 -14.55 -13.27 12.80
CA GLU A 169 -15.33 -13.40 14.05
C GLU A 169 -14.42 -13.45 15.28
N VAL A 170 -13.30 -14.19 15.23
CA VAL A 170 -12.29 -14.18 16.31
C VAL A 170 -11.81 -12.76 16.58
N ILE A 171 -11.49 -11.98 15.53
CA ILE A 171 -11.00 -10.60 15.70
C ILE A 171 -12.08 -9.72 16.35
N GLU A 172 -13.33 -9.82 15.91
CA GLU A 172 -14.45 -9.04 16.45
C GLU A 172 -14.69 -9.35 17.94
N MET A 173 -14.65 -10.63 18.31
CA MET A 173 -14.74 -11.06 19.72
C MET A 173 -13.64 -10.49 20.59
N GLN A 174 -12.41 -10.40 20.07
CA GLN A 174 -11.27 -9.86 20.82
C GLN A 174 -11.28 -8.33 20.94
N ALA A 175 -12.09 -7.60 20.18
CA ALA A 175 -12.08 -6.13 20.16
C ALA A 175 -12.34 -5.51 21.54
N GLN A 176 -13.33 -6.02 22.25
CA GLN A 176 -13.70 -5.52 23.59
C GLN A 176 -12.62 -5.82 24.64
N LYS A 177 -12.01 -7.00 24.56
CA LYS A 177 -10.91 -7.42 25.43
C LYS A 177 -9.68 -6.56 25.16
N ALA A 178 -9.33 -6.33 23.89
CA ALA A 178 -8.25 -5.44 23.49
C ALA A 178 -8.45 -4.00 24.01
N ALA A 179 -9.69 -3.49 23.92
CA ALA A 179 -10.03 -2.15 24.43
C ALA A 179 -9.84 -2.03 25.95
N ARG A 180 -10.37 -2.99 26.72
CA ARG A 180 -10.23 -2.99 28.19
C ARG A 180 -8.78 -3.10 28.66
N ASN A 181 -7.97 -3.82 27.91
CA ASN A 181 -6.57 -4.13 28.27
C ASN A 181 -5.54 -3.28 27.52
N ALA A 182 -5.96 -2.30 26.73
CA ALA A 182 -5.07 -1.47 25.91
C ALA A 182 -3.89 -0.88 26.70
N LYS A 183 -4.11 -0.50 27.97
CA LYS A 183 -3.09 0.08 28.87
C LYS A 183 -1.94 -0.86 29.22
N TYR A 184 -2.15 -2.17 29.11
CA TYR A 184 -1.12 -3.19 29.41
C TYR A 184 -0.35 -3.66 28.18
N LEU A 185 -0.75 -3.26 26.97
CA LEU A 185 -0.06 -3.64 25.76
C LEU A 185 1.29 -2.93 25.64
N ASP A 186 2.30 -3.67 25.20
CA ASP A 186 3.60 -3.13 24.81
C ASP A 186 3.54 -2.46 23.42
N SER A 187 4.64 -1.88 22.97
CA SER A 187 4.75 -1.21 21.66
C SER A 187 4.43 -2.12 20.49
N LYS A 188 4.90 -3.37 20.52
CA LYS A 188 4.66 -4.38 19.48
C LYS A 188 3.21 -4.86 19.48
N GLY A 189 2.64 -5.12 20.65
CA GLY A 189 1.25 -5.55 20.81
C GLY A 189 0.27 -4.51 20.29
N VAL A 190 0.49 -3.23 20.62
CA VAL A 190 -0.33 -2.12 20.11
C VAL A 190 -0.25 -2.03 18.57
N ALA A 191 0.97 -2.05 18.01
CA ALA A 191 1.17 -1.97 16.56
C ALA A 191 0.47 -3.14 15.82
N ASN A 192 0.61 -4.35 16.34
CA ASN A 192 0.02 -5.56 15.77
C ASN A 192 -1.51 -5.52 15.78
N ILE A 193 -2.12 -5.13 16.90
CA ILE A 193 -3.59 -5.05 17.01
C ILE A 193 -4.14 -4.00 16.06
N ILE A 194 -3.58 -2.78 16.05
CA ILE A 194 -4.04 -1.72 15.14
C ILE A 194 -3.91 -2.16 13.67
N SER A 195 -2.79 -2.77 13.32
CA SER A 195 -2.55 -3.30 11.97
C SER A 195 -3.59 -4.35 11.58
N ALA A 196 -3.87 -5.30 12.47
CA ALA A 196 -4.84 -6.37 12.22
C ALA A 196 -6.24 -5.81 11.96
N PHE A 197 -6.74 -4.93 12.83
CA PHE A 197 -8.05 -4.30 12.66
C PHE A 197 -8.11 -3.43 11.40
N SER A 198 -7.03 -2.72 11.06
CA SER A 198 -6.99 -1.90 9.84
C SER A 198 -7.01 -2.72 8.55
N LYS A 199 -6.41 -3.92 8.55
CA LYS A 199 -6.40 -4.85 7.40
C LYS A 199 -7.77 -5.47 7.15
N THR A 200 -8.50 -5.78 8.21
CA THR A 200 -9.83 -6.41 8.12
C THR A 200 -10.96 -5.41 7.89
N GLY A 201 -10.68 -4.12 8.00
CA GLY A 201 -11.70 -3.05 7.88
C GLY A 201 -12.73 -3.07 9.02
N ILE A 202 -12.45 -3.77 10.12
CA ILE A 202 -13.32 -3.78 11.30
C ILE A 202 -13.20 -2.43 12.01
N ASN A 203 -14.25 -1.65 11.99
CA ASN A 203 -14.29 -0.36 12.67
C ASN A 203 -14.79 -0.53 14.11
N HIS A 204 -13.94 -0.22 15.09
CA HIS A 204 -14.28 -0.26 16.50
C HIS A 204 -13.75 1.00 17.21
N GLU A 205 -14.53 2.08 17.17
CA GLU A 205 -14.13 3.42 17.59
C GLU A 205 -13.58 3.45 19.03
N LYS A 206 -14.25 2.78 19.97
CA LYS A 206 -13.77 2.71 21.37
C LYS A 206 -12.38 2.08 21.48
N LEU A 207 -12.14 0.99 20.76
CA LEU A 207 -10.83 0.34 20.74
C LEU A 207 -9.75 1.30 20.23
N PHE A 208 -10.01 1.95 19.09
CA PHE A 208 -9.04 2.88 18.49
C PHE A 208 -8.76 4.08 19.38
N GLY A 209 -9.77 4.58 20.11
CA GLY A 209 -9.56 5.64 21.12
C GLY A 209 -8.64 5.21 22.25
N PHE A 210 -8.79 3.99 22.79
CA PHE A 210 -7.89 3.47 23.83
C PHE A 210 -6.48 3.18 23.29
N LEU A 211 -6.37 2.59 22.09
CA LEU A 211 -5.08 2.33 21.45
C LEU A 211 -4.35 3.62 21.09
N SER A 212 -5.06 4.66 20.62
CA SER A 212 -4.49 5.99 20.38
C SER A 212 -3.85 6.57 21.66
N LYS A 213 -4.56 6.53 22.78
CA LYS A 213 -4.03 6.98 24.08
C LYS A 213 -2.81 6.16 24.52
N ARG A 214 -2.84 4.84 24.31
CA ARG A 214 -1.68 3.99 24.62
C ARG A 214 -0.48 4.31 23.76
N VAL A 215 -0.67 4.51 22.44
CA VAL A 215 0.39 4.96 21.52
C VAL A 215 0.99 6.28 21.99
N GLN A 216 0.17 7.26 22.35
CA GLN A 216 0.67 8.56 22.86
C GLN A 216 1.53 8.40 24.11
N THR A 217 1.12 7.51 25.02
CA THR A 217 1.89 7.22 26.25
C THR A 217 3.24 6.56 25.93
N LEU A 218 3.23 5.48 25.15
CA LEU A 218 4.45 4.74 24.80
C LEU A 218 5.41 5.58 23.94
N ALA A 219 4.89 6.42 23.03
CA ALA A 219 5.70 7.34 22.25
C ALA A 219 6.41 8.39 23.12
N ARG A 220 5.76 8.85 24.19
CA ARG A 220 6.32 9.82 25.14
C ARG A 220 7.48 9.23 25.94
N VAL A 221 7.35 8.00 26.38
CA VAL A 221 8.42 7.30 27.15
C VAL A 221 9.50 6.70 26.24
N GLY A 222 9.33 6.76 24.92
CA GLY A 222 10.39 6.39 23.99
C GLY A 222 10.45 4.91 23.61
N GLU A 223 9.41 4.13 23.86
CA GLU A 223 9.40 2.68 23.63
C GLU A 223 9.23 2.24 22.16
N PHE A 224 8.82 3.15 21.26
CA PHE A 224 8.67 2.81 19.85
C PHE A 224 9.97 2.92 19.07
N GLU A 225 10.25 1.92 18.28
CA GLU A 225 11.18 1.94 17.14
C GLU A 225 10.49 2.47 15.90
N ALA A 226 11.27 2.86 14.87
CA ALA A 226 10.74 3.42 13.63
C ALA A 226 9.72 2.51 12.93
N ALA A 227 10.01 1.21 12.83
CA ALA A 227 9.12 0.22 12.21
C ALA A 227 7.74 0.18 12.87
N HIS A 228 7.65 0.25 14.20
CA HIS A 228 6.37 0.28 14.89
C HIS A 228 5.57 1.55 14.57
N LEU A 229 6.25 2.70 14.49
CA LEU A 229 5.60 3.98 14.15
C LEU A 229 5.02 3.96 12.74
N VAL A 230 5.74 3.36 11.78
CA VAL A 230 5.27 3.18 10.40
C VAL A 230 4.00 2.32 10.36
N ILE A 231 4.01 1.17 11.05
CA ILE A 231 2.86 0.25 11.12
C ILE A 231 1.64 0.99 11.69
N ILE A 232 1.82 1.70 12.80
CA ILE A 232 0.74 2.42 13.49
C ILE A 232 0.21 3.56 12.63
N ALA A 233 1.09 4.39 12.05
CA ALA A 233 0.69 5.52 11.23
C ALA A 233 -0.07 5.06 9.98
N ASN A 234 0.42 4.03 9.28
CA ASN A 234 -0.25 3.45 8.12
C ASN A 234 -1.62 2.86 8.48
N ALA A 235 -1.73 2.15 9.60
CA ALA A 235 -2.97 1.54 10.04
C ALA A 235 -4.04 2.58 10.38
N PHE A 236 -3.70 3.60 11.18
CA PHE A 236 -4.64 4.69 11.49
C PHE A 236 -4.98 5.54 10.26
N SER A 237 -4.04 5.71 9.33
CA SER A 237 -4.30 6.37 8.05
C SER A 237 -5.33 5.62 7.20
N ARG A 238 -5.22 4.28 7.08
CA ARG A 238 -6.23 3.44 6.39
C ARG A 238 -7.60 3.53 7.04
N LEU A 239 -7.66 3.55 8.37
CA LEU A 239 -8.89 3.70 9.15
C LEU A 239 -9.47 5.11 9.07
N ARG A 240 -8.79 6.06 8.42
CA ARG A 240 -9.13 7.50 8.37
C ARG A 240 -9.33 8.11 9.76
N TYR A 241 -8.63 7.57 10.76
CA TYR A 241 -8.73 8.01 12.15
C TYR A 241 -7.88 9.27 12.37
N ARG A 242 -8.53 10.45 12.37
CA ARG A 242 -7.90 11.76 12.44
C ARG A 242 -7.75 12.23 13.89
N ASP A 243 -6.63 11.90 14.52
CA ASP A 243 -6.27 12.35 15.86
C ASP A 243 -4.95 13.12 15.85
N LYS A 244 -5.04 14.45 16.00
CA LYS A 244 -3.86 15.34 15.98
C LYS A 244 -2.85 15.02 17.09
N PHE A 245 -3.32 14.60 18.28
CA PHE A 245 -2.45 14.27 19.40
C PHE A 245 -1.68 12.98 19.15
N LEU A 246 -2.36 11.97 18.60
CA LEU A 246 -1.75 10.71 18.19
C LEU A 246 -0.64 10.94 17.16
N PHE A 247 -0.97 11.56 16.03
CA PHE A 247 0.00 11.80 14.97
C PHE A 247 1.11 12.76 15.42
N GLY A 248 0.81 13.76 16.24
CA GLY A 248 1.81 14.61 16.87
C GLY A 248 2.78 13.83 17.77
N ALA A 249 2.30 12.83 18.51
CA ALA A 249 3.15 11.96 19.33
C ALA A 249 4.04 11.04 18.48
N ILE A 250 3.47 10.42 17.43
CA ILE A 250 4.21 9.61 16.45
C ILE A 250 5.31 10.44 15.79
N ALA A 251 4.99 11.65 15.31
CA ALA A 251 5.96 12.52 14.65
C ALA A 251 7.11 12.93 15.60
N ARG A 252 6.81 13.35 16.82
CA ARG A 252 7.84 13.70 17.81
C ARG A 252 8.75 12.53 18.10
N ARG A 253 8.18 11.33 18.27
CA ARG A 253 8.97 10.12 18.49
C ARG A 253 9.84 9.78 17.29
N ALA A 254 9.30 9.78 16.07
CA ALA A 254 10.05 9.52 14.86
C ALA A 254 11.24 10.49 14.69
N MET A 255 11.01 11.78 14.93
CA MET A 255 12.07 12.79 14.87
C MET A 255 13.13 12.64 15.97
N SER A 256 12.79 12.03 17.12
CA SER A 256 13.74 11.77 18.20
C SER A 256 14.67 10.58 17.93
N LEU A 257 14.30 9.69 17.01
CA LEU A 257 15.10 8.51 16.63
C LEU A 257 16.33 8.87 15.78
N ARG A 258 16.38 10.08 15.19
CA ARG A 258 17.49 10.62 14.39
C ARG A 258 17.95 9.62 13.31
N GLU A 259 19.20 9.16 13.37
CA GLU A 259 19.83 8.25 12.41
C GLU A 259 19.30 6.80 12.46
N ARG A 260 18.47 6.47 13.46
CA ARG A 260 17.84 5.14 13.58
C ARG A 260 16.61 4.96 12.66
N VAL A 261 16.24 6.00 11.90
CA VAL A 261 15.15 5.92 10.92
C VAL A 261 15.79 5.78 9.53
N THR A 262 15.56 4.67 8.89
CA THR A 262 16.03 4.41 7.53
C THR A 262 15.09 5.04 6.49
N VAL A 263 15.52 5.13 5.23
CA VAL A 263 14.67 5.59 4.11
C VAL A 263 13.41 4.72 3.98
N ASN A 264 13.52 3.41 4.21
CA ASN A 264 12.42 2.45 4.15
C ASN A 264 11.36 2.66 5.24
N GLU A 265 11.66 3.40 6.29
CA GLU A 265 10.75 3.76 7.37
C GLU A 265 10.26 5.20 7.23
N LEU A 266 11.15 6.11 6.81
CA LEU A 266 10.83 7.53 6.67
C LEU A 266 9.77 7.77 5.60
N VAL A 267 9.96 7.21 4.41
CA VAL A 267 9.03 7.41 3.27
C VAL A 267 7.62 6.90 3.58
N PRO A 268 7.39 5.65 4.03
CA PRO A 268 6.05 5.21 4.39
C PRO A 268 5.42 6.02 5.53
N LEU A 269 6.23 6.50 6.47
CA LEU A 269 5.74 7.36 7.55
C LEU A 269 5.20 8.68 6.99
N ILE A 270 5.96 9.38 6.16
CA ILE A 270 5.56 10.65 5.52
C ILE A 270 4.30 10.44 4.67
N VAL A 271 4.25 9.34 3.89
CA VAL A 271 3.07 8.97 3.09
C VAL A 271 1.83 8.74 3.97
N ALA A 272 1.97 8.08 5.12
CA ALA A 272 0.85 7.89 6.05
C ALA A 272 0.32 9.22 6.59
N PHE A 273 1.23 10.13 6.96
CA PHE A 273 0.86 11.48 7.43
C PHE A 273 0.17 12.31 6.35
N SER A 274 0.65 12.25 5.12
CA SER A 274 0.03 12.98 4.00
C SER A 274 -1.40 12.50 3.72
N LYS A 275 -1.64 11.20 3.75
CA LYS A 275 -2.96 10.59 3.53
C LYS A 275 -3.99 10.93 4.60
N ILE A 276 -3.56 11.14 5.84
CA ILE A 276 -4.47 11.54 6.91
C ILE A 276 -4.94 13.00 6.78
N GLY A 277 -4.24 13.80 5.98
CA GLY A 277 -4.60 15.18 5.69
C GLY A 277 -4.40 16.14 6.86
N LEU A 278 -3.46 15.87 7.75
CA LEU A 278 -3.06 16.80 8.81
C LEU A 278 -2.22 17.92 8.22
N LYS A 279 -2.82 19.10 8.10
CA LYS A 279 -2.14 20.31 7.62
C LYS A 279 -1.35 20.94 8.76
N ASP A 280 -0.15 20.47 9.02
CA ASP A 280 0.82 21.06 9.96
C ASP A 280 2.08 21.51 9.18
N PRO A 281 2.21 22.82 8.86
CA PRO A 281 3.35 23.33 8.09
C PRO A 281 4.70 23.13 8.79
N LYS A 282 4.74 23.15 10.13
CA LYS A 282 5.98 22.93 10.89
C LYS A 282 6.44 21.49 10.76
N LEU A 283 5.50 20.55 10.85
CA LEU A 283 5.79 19.13 10.73
C LEU A 283 6.20 18.77 9.29
N SER A 284 5.44 19.21 8.28
CA SER A 284 5.74 18.92 6.89
C SER A 284 7.10 19.53 6.45
N LYS A 285 7.47 20.73 6.96
CA LYS A 285 8.81 21.31 6.76
C LYS A 285 9.91 20.42 7.35
N ARG A 286 9.72 19.90 8.57
CA ARG A 286 10.69 18.98 9.18
C ARG A 286 10.81 17.67 8.39
N PHE A 287 9.69 17.14 7.88
CA PHE A 287 9.71 15.99 6.98
C PHE A 287 10.45 16.29 5.67
N ALA A 288 10.24 17.47 5.07
CA ALA A 288 10.95 17.88 3.87
C ALA A 288 12.46 17.94 4.10
N THR A 289 12.89 18.62 5.18
CA THR A 289 14.32 18.69 5.54
C THR A 289 14.91 17.31 5.76
N LYS A 290 14.20 16.43 6.49
CA LYS A 290 14.71 15.09 6.76
C LYS A 290 14.71 14.21 5.50
N ALA A 291 13.73 14.35 4.62
CA ALA A 291 13.67 13.64 3.36
C ALA A 291 14.85 13.98 2.44
N MET A 292 15.24 15.26 2.37
CA MET A 292 16.39 15.70 1.56
C MET A 292 17.70 15.01 1.96
N GLU A 293 17.88 14.63 3.23
CA GLU A 293 19.06 13.88 3.70
C GLU A 293 19.16 12.45 3.13
N TYR A 294 18.05 11.92 2.61
CA TYR A 294 17.94 10.52 2.15
C TYR A 294 17.62 10.38 0.65
N VAL A 295 17.54 11.47 -0.11
CA VAL A 295 17.10 11.42 -1.52
C VAL A 295 17.98 10.48 -2.33
N ASP A 296 19.31 10.52 -2.15
CA ASP A 296 20.27 9.67 -2.88
C ASP A 296 20.09 8.16 -2.57
N GLN A 297 19.44 7.82 -1.45
CA GLN A 297 19.15 6.43 -1.06
C GLN A 297 17.76 5.97 -1.53
N MET A 298 16.93 6.88 -2.06
CA MET A 298 15.58 6.54 -2.51
C MET A 298 15.62 5.79 -3.84
N ASN A 299 14.79 4.76 -3.96
CA ASN A 299 14.47 4.10 -5.23
C ASN A 299 13.31 4.83 -5.94
N ALA A 300 13.00 4.43 -7.18
CA ALA A 300 11.98 5.06 -8.01
C ALA A 300 10.58 5.11 -7.34
N GLU A 301 10.15 4.03 -6.67
CA GLU A 301 8.89 3.98 -5.91
C GLU A 301 8.85 5.02 -4.80
N GLN A 302 9.95 5.14 -4.05
CA GLN A 302 10.06 6.07 -2.92
C GLN A 302 10.04 7.52 -3.39
N VAL A 303 10.74 7.83 -4.50
CA VAL A 303 10.75 9.17 -5.12
C VAL A 303 9.32 9.55 -5.58
N ALA A 304 8.64 8.70 -6.34
CA ALA A 304 7.27 8.93 -6.78
C ALA A 304 6.30 9.10 -5.59
N SER A 305 6.47 8.27 -4.54
CA SER A 305 5.68 8.37 -3.31
C SER A 305 5.91 9.67 -2.56
N MET A 306 7.14 10.19 -2.55
CA MET A 306 7.48 11.46 -1.90
C MET A 306 6.86 12.65 -2.64
N PHE A 307 6.93 12.70 -3.97
CA PHE A 307 6.23 13.73 -4.75
C PHE A 307 4.75 13.77 -4.39
N MET A 308 4.08 12.62 -4.40
CA MET A 308 2.65 12.54 -4.08
C MET A 308 2.35 12.91 -2.62
N ALA A 309 3.18 12.49 -1.67
CA ALA A 309 2.98 12.82 -0.26
C ALA A 309 3.02 14.33 -0.02
N PHE A 310 3.99 15.03 -0.62
CA PHE A 310 4.09 16.48 -0.47
C PHE A 310 3.01 17.23 -1.27
N ALA A 311 2.56 16.68 -2.40
CA ALA A 311 1.38 17.20 -3.09
C ALA A 311 0.11 17.09 -2.24
N TYR A 312 -0.06 16.02 -1.45
CA TYR A 312 -1.17 15.88 -0.50
C TYR A 312 -1.08 16.85 0.69
N PHE A 313 0.11 17.20 1.17
CA PHE A 313 0.26 18.26 2.17
C PHE A 313 -0.20 19.61 1.63
N GLY A 314 -0.21 19.80 0.32
CA GLY A 314 -0.64 21.04 -0.34
C GLY A 314 0.33 22.20 -0.08
N ILE A 315 1.57 21.92 0.22
CA ILE A 315 2.63 22.90 0.49
C ILE A 315 3.76 22.68 -0.50
N ARG A 316 4.08 23.73 -1.22
CA ARG A 316 5.14 23.74 -2.21
C ARG A 316 6.51 23.88 -1.52
N TYR A 317 7.37 22.87 -1.68
CA TYR A 317 8.76 22.86 -1.20
C TYR A 317 9.71 22.74 -2.39
N ASP A 318 10.03 23.88 -3.02
CA ASP A 318 10.80 23.91 -4.28
C ASP A 318 12.15 23.19 -4.17
N GLN A 319 12.88 23.37 -3.06
CA GLN A 319 14.14 22.66 -2.84
C GLN A 319 13.98 21.14 -2.83
N LEU A 320 12.98 20.63 -2.11
CA LEU A 320 12.71 19.19 -2.07
C LEU A 320 12.29 18.67 -3.45
N PHE A 321 11.38 19.37 -4.13
CA PHE A 321 10.97 18.99 -5.48
C PHE A 321 12.15 19.01 -6.46
N GLY A 322 13.07 19.97 -6.34
CA GLY A 322 14.27 20.02 -7.17
C GLY A 322 15.19 18.82 -6.99
N VAL A 323 15.56 18.48 -5.73
CA VAL A 323 16.43 17.32 -5.49
C VAL A 323 15.76 15.99 -5.82
N LEU A 324 14.44 15.87 -5.57
CA LEU A 324 13.68 14.70 -5.98
C LEU A 324 13.58 14.57 -7.50
N THR A 325 13.50 15.69 -8.24
CA THR A 325 13.50 15.71 -9.71
C THR A 325 14.82 15.17 -10.26
N ASN A 326 15.96 15.66 -9.75
CA ASN A 326 17.26 15.14 -10.16
C ASN A 326 17.34 13.62 -9.93
N ARG A 327 16.90 13.17 -8.76
CA ARG A 327 16.88 11.74 -8.45
C ARG A 327 15.93 10.94 -9.34
N ALA A 328 14.77 11.50 -9.70
CA ALA A 328 13.82 10.87 -10.61
C ALA A 328 14.41 10.68 -12.01
N VAL A 329 15.14 11.67 -12.52
CA VAL A 329 15.85 11.60 -13.82
C VAL A 329 16.96 10.55 -13.79
N GLU A 330 17.74 10.46 -12.69
CA GLU A 330 18.76 9.41 -12.51
C GLU A 330 18.16 7.98 -12.54
N LEU A 331 16.93 7.84 -12.04
CA LEU A 331 16.24 6.55 -11.92
C LEU A 331 15.18 6.34 -13.00
N ILE A 332 15.17 7.13 -14.08
CA ILE A 332 14.07 7.16 -15.04
C ILE A 332 13.77 5.78 -15.64
N ASP A 333 14.80 4.97 -15.89
CA ASP A 333 14.66 3.62 -16.42
C ASP A 333 13.98 2.64 -15.47
N GLU A 334 13.97 2.94 -14.17
CA GLU A 334 13.28 2.15 -13.14
C GLU A 334 11.81 2.57 -12.97
N PHE A 335 11.38 3.69 -13.60
CA PHE A 335 9.99 4.14 -13.49
C PHE A 335 9.08 3.24 -14.30
N ASN A 336 8.11 2.62 -13.64
CA ASN A 336 7.00 1.91 -14.27
C ASN A 336 5.80 2.87 -14.46
N ALA A 337 4.74 2.38 -15.12
CA ALA A 337 3.52 3.14 -15.38
C ALA A 337 2.93 3.81 -14.12
N GLN A 338 2.88 3.09 -13.00
CA GLN A 338 2.35 3.60 -11.73
C GLN A 338 3.20 4.75 -11.16
N PHE A 339 4.54 4.67 -11.24
CA PHE A 339 5.41 5.72 -10.72
C PHE A 339 5.34 6.97 -11.59
N ILE A 340 5.28 6.81 -12.92
CA ILE A 340 5.07 7.88 -13.89
C ILE A 340 3.76 8.61 -13.60
N SER A 341 2.65 7.88 -13.59
CA SER A 341 1.31 8.43 -13.36
C SER A 341 1.19 9.13 -12.01
N THR A 342 1.83 8.56 -10.97
CA THR A 342 1.84 9.12 -9.62
C THR A 342 2.63 10.43 -9.57
N THR A 343 3.79 10.49 -10.23
CA THR A 343 4.64 11.68 -10.28
C THR A 343 3.95 12.81 -11.05
N LEU A 344 3.47 12.55 -12.25
CA LEU A 344 2.73 13.54 -13.05
C LEU A 344 1.51 14.10 -12.30
N ASN A 345 0.73 13.25 -11.67
CA ASN A 345 -0.40 13.67 -10.86
C ASN A 345 0.02 14.51 -9.63
N ALA A 346 1.17 14.22 -9.02
CA ALA A 346 1.69 15.01 -7.92
C ALA A 346 2.05 16.44 -8.36
N PHE A 347 2.72 16.58 -9.49
CA PHE A 347 3.07 17.87 -10.07
C PHE A 347 1.83 18.68 -10.48
N GLN A 348 0.83 18.02 -11.07
CA GLN A 348 -0.45 18.63 -11.40
C GLN A 348 -1.15 19.18 -10.13
N ARG A 349 -1.20 18.41 -9.07
CA ARG A 349 -1.86 18.81 -7.81
C ARG A 349 -1.20 20.00 -7.14
N ILE A 350 0.12 20.10 -7.20
CA ILE A 350 0.89 21.18 -6.55
C ILE A 350 1.05 22.40 -7.47
N GLY A 351 0.74 22.28 -8.75
CA GLY A 351 0.88 23.33 -9.75
C GLY A 351 2.32 23.66 -10.09
N ILE A 352 3.23 22.69 -10.06
CA ILE A 352 4.62 22.86 -10.49
C ILE A 352 4.74 22.37 -11.93
N ASN A 353 5.18 23.25 -12.83
CA ASN A 353 5.54 22.88 -14.19
C ASN A 353 7.06 22.62 -14.26
N ASN A 354 7.45 21.44 -14.73
CA ASN A 354 8.84 21.04 -14.94
C ASN A 354 8.97 20.31 -16.27
N PRO A 355 9.18 21.06 -17.39
CA PRO A 355 9.21 20.48 -18.73
C PRO A 355 10.26 19.39 -18.89
N GLU A 356 11.48 19.59 -18.36
CA GLU A 356 12.57 18.62 -18.47
C GLU A 356 12.20 17.26 -17.85
N LEU A 357 11.65 17.24 -16.63
CA LEU A 357 11.18 16.00 -16.02
C LEU A 357 10.03 15.39 -16.82
N PHE A 358 9.11 16.21 -17.34
CA PHE A 358 7.96 15.73 -18.07
C PHE A 358 8.32 15.09 -19.40
N ASP A 359 9.33 15.64 -20.10
CA ASP A 359 9.85 15.05 -21.35
C ASP A 359 10.46 13.66 -21.06
N ASN A 360 11.29 13.54 -20.02
CA ASN A 360 11.84 12.25 -19.58
C ASN A 360 10.74 11.25 -19.19
N LEU A 361 9.72 11.70 -18.44
CA LEU A 361 8.59 10.84 -18.05
C LEU A 361 7.73 10.45 -19.24
N ALA A 362 7.55 11.32 -20.24
CA ALA A 362 6.80 11.02 -21.47
C ALA A 362 7.52 9.97 -22.33
N GLU A 363 8.83 10.11 -22.51
CA GLU A 363 9.65 9.12 -23.22
C GLU A 363 9.59 7.76 -22.51
N ARG A 364 9.72 7.75 -21.18
CA ARG A 364 9.60 6.53 -20.41
C ARG A 364 8.20 5.94 -20.46
N ALA A 365 7.14 6.77 -20.40
CA ALA A 365 5.75 6.33 -20.51
C ALA A 365 5.49 5.65 -21.86
N LEU A 366 6.08 6.16 -22.94
CA LEU A 366 6.01 5.54 -24.25
C LEU A 366 6.63 4.14 -24.27
N ALA A 367 7.78 3.96 -23.60
CA ALA A 367 8.46 2.67 -23.49
C ALA A 367 7.66 1.62 -22.69
N VAL A 368 6.87 2.05 -21.69
CA VAL A 368 6.08 1.16 -20.81
C VAL A 368 4.57 1.32 -21.00
N VAL A 369 4.12 1.75 -22.16
CA VAL A 369 2.71 2.10 -22.38
C VAL A 369 1.75 0.93 -22.11
N GLN A 370 2.16 -0.30 -22.43
CA GLN A 370 1.34 -1.50 -22.22
C GLN A 370 1.18 -1.91 -20.76
N ASP A 371 2.02 -1.40 -19.88
CA ASP A 371 1.97 -1.68 -18.43
C ASP A 371 1.03 -0.72 -17.69
N HIS A 372 0.49 0.30 -18.36
CA HIS A 372 -0.46 1.23 -17.77
C HIS A 372 -1.82 0.56 -17.55
N ASP A 373 -2.30 0.52 -16.33
CA ASP A 373 -3.70 0.20 -16.07
C ASP A 373 -4.61 1.41 -16.38
N ALA A 374 -5.93 1.21 -16.33
CA ALA A 374 -6.90 2.27 -16.61
C ALA A 374 -6.74 3.51 -15.72
N ARG A 375 -6.30 3.31 -14.48
CA ARG A 375 -6.06 4.39 -13.52
C ARG A 375 -4.78 5.16 -13.86
N ASP A 376 -3.74 4.46 -14.30
CA ASP A 376 -2.47 5.08 -14.67
C ASP A 376 -2.62 5.86 -15.98
N ILE A 377 -3.33 5.32 -16.99
CA ILE A 377 -3.70 6.08 -18.18
C ILE A 377 -4.43 7.37 -17.81
N SER A 378 -5.49 7.25 -16.99
CA SER A 378 -6.30 8.39 -16.59
C SER A 378 -5.47 9.52 -15.97
N LYS A 379 -4.57 9.19 -15.02
CA LYS A 379 -3.71 10.18 -14.37
C LYS A 379 -2.69 10.78 -15.36
N THR A 380 -2.07 9.92 -16.18
CA THR A 380 -1.03 10.33 -17.12
C THR A 380 -1.59 11.30 -18.16
N VAL A 381 -2.66 10.93 -18.87
CA VAL A 381 -3.25 11.80 -19.90
C VAL A 381 -3.84 13.08 -19.31
N THR A 382 -4.44 13.02 -18.11
CA THR A 382 -4.98 14.20 -17.42
C THR A 382 -3.88 15.18 -17.06
N ALA A 383 -2.75 14.71 -16.55
CA ALA A 383 -1.63 15.56 -16.20
C ALA A 383 -0.95 16.14 -17.45
N LEU A 384 -0.71 15.34 -18.49
CA LEU A 384 -0.15 15.80 -19.76
C LEU A 384 -1.04 16.88 -20.40
N ALA A 385 -2.37 16.66 -20.43
CA ALA A 385 -3.33 17.64 -20.92
C ALA A 385 -3.36 18.93 -20.08
N HIS A 386 -3.20 18.80 -18.76
CA HIS A 386 -3.15 19.97 -17.85
C HIS A 386 -1.95 20.88 -18.12
N PHE A 387 -0.79 20.29 -18.39
CA PHE A 387 0.44 21.04 -18.67
C PHE A 387 0.60 21.43 -20.14
N GLY A 388 -0.37 21.06 -21.00
CA GLY A 388 -0.33 21.38 -22.42
C GLY A 388 0.73 20.61 -23.20
N LEU A 389 1.23 19.50 -22.65
CA LEU A 389 2.17 18.62 -23.32
C LEU A 389 1.46 17.85 -24.45
N LYS A 390 1.98 17.96 -25.67
CA LYS A 390 1.40 17.38 -26.87
C LYS A 390 2.40 16.46 -27.57
N ASP A 391 2.78 15.38 -26.89
CA ASP A 391 3.50 14.30 -27.53
C ASP A 391 2.50 13.42 -28.31
N GLU A 392 2.47 13.61 -29.63
CA GLU A 392 1.50 12.96 -30.51
C GLU A 392 1.64 11.43 -30.49
N GLU A 393 2.85 10.89 -30.47
CA GLU A 393 3.08 9.45 -30.47
C GLU A 393 2.66 8.83 -29.12
N LEU A 394 2.98 9.48 -28.00
CA LEU A 394 2.55 9.02 -26.67
C LEU A 394 1.01 9.04 -26.56
N PHE A 395 0.37 10.15 -26.97
CA PHE A 395 -1.09 10.23 -26.93
C PHE A 395 -1.75 9.16 -27.81
N LYS A 396 -1.20 8.90 -29.01
CA LYS A 396 -1.69 7.86 -29.90
C LYS A 396 -1.58 6.46 -29.29
N ARG A 397 -0.45 6.15 -28.68
CA ARG A 397 -0.22 4.86 -28.02
C ARG A 397 -1.11 4.69 -26.78
N LEU A 398 -1.21 5.72 -25.94
CA LEU A 398 -2.09 5.70 -24.77
C LEU A 398 -3.57 5.59 -25.17
N ALA A 399 -3.99 6.25 -26.26
CA ALA A 399 -5.36 6.15 -26.77
C ALA A 399 -5.67 4.73 -27.28
N SER A 400 -4.76 4.13 -28.08
CA SER A 400 -4.94 2.75 -28.55
C SER A 400 -4.99 1.76 -27.39
N HIS A 401 -4.13 1.97 -26.37
CA HIS A 401 -4.14 1.13 -25.19
C HIS A 401 -5.40 1.34 -24.33
N ALA A 402 -5.84 2.60 -24.13
CA ALA A 402 -7.10 2.92 -23.46
C ALA A 402 -8.32 2.26 -24.13
N ALA A 403 -8.36 2.22 -25.47
CA ALA A 403 -9.39 1.51 -26.20
C ALA A 403 -9.40 0.01 -25.90
N SER A 404 -8.23 -0.63 -25.84
CA SER A 404 -8.10 -2.07 -25.60
C SER A 404 -8.52 -2.51 -24.18
N ILE A 405 -8.47 -1.60 -23.19
CA ILE A 405 -8.83 -1.87 -21.79
C ILE A 405 -10.00 -1.00 -21.31
N ALA A 406 -10.85 -0.55 -22.23
CA ALA A 406 -11.94 0.39 -21.92
C ALA A 406 -12.90 -0.14 -20.84
N ASP A 407 -13.12 -1.45 -20.79
CA ASP A 407 -13.94 -2.15 -19.79
C ASP A 407 -13.40 -2.07 -18.36
N GLN A 408 -12.12 -1.79 -18.17
CA GLN A 408 -11.47 -1.70 -16.87
C GLN A 408 -11.60 -0.30 -16.22
N PHE A 409 -12.02 0.72 -16.98
CA PHE A 409 -12.18 2.05 -16.42
C PHE A 409 -13.37 2.10 -15.44
N ASP A 410 -13.10 2.65 -14.23
CA ASP A 410 -14.15 3.11 -13.34
C ASP A 410 -14.76 4.42 -13.85
N ALA A 411 -15.83 4.90 -13.22
CA ALA A 411 -16.55 6.07 -13.67
C ALA A 411 -15.66 7.33 -13.75
N LEU A 412 -14.92 7.61 -12.67
CA LEU A 412 -14.05 8.79 -12.60
C LEU A 412 -12.86 8.68 -13.58
N GLY A 413 -12.26 7.51 -13.67
CA GLY A 413 -11.15 7.24 -14.60
C GLY A 413 -11.56 7.43 -16.05
N LEU A 414 -12.74 6.93 -16.43
CA LEU A 414 -13.30 7.13 -17.77
C LEU A 414 -13.51 8.61 -18.08
N VAL A 415 -14.21 9.33 -17.21
CA VAL A 415 -14.51 10.76 -17.41
C VAL A 415 -13.23 11.57 -17.56
N ASN A 416 -12.26 11.35 -16.67
CA ASN A 416 -11.00 12.09 -16.72
C ASN A 416 -10.21 11.78 -17.99
N THR A 417 -10.20 10.52 -18.44
CA THR A 417 -9.51 10.09 -19.67
C THR A 417 -10.15 10.71 -20.90
N ALA A 418 -11.47 10.56 -21.05
CA ALA A 418 -12.22 11.15 -22.17
C ALA A 418 -12.05 12.66 -22.21
N HIS A 419 -12.16 13.33 -21.06
CA HIS A 419 -12.01 14.79 -20.97
C HIS A 419 -10.59 15.26 -21.31
N ALA A 420 -9.55 14.53 -20.89
CA ALA A 420 -8.17 14.87 -21.22
C ALA A 420 -7.90 14.77 -22.73
N PHE A 421 -8.34 13.69 -23.39
CA PHE A 421 -8.21 13.55 -24.84
C PHE A 421 -9.02 14.61 -25.59
N ALA A 422 -10.24 14.91 -25.16
CA ALA A 422 -11.05 15.95 -25.76
C ALA A 422 -10.41 17.35 -25.63
N ARG A 423 -9.85 17.69 -24.47
CA ARG A 423 -9.14 18.96 -24.23
C ARG A 423 -7.89 19.14 -25.08
N THR A 424 -7.17 18.09 -25.37
CA THR A 424 -5.98 18.14 -26.21
C THR A 424 -6.30 18.13 -27.70
N ASN A 425 -7.58 18.06 -28.04
CA ASN A 425 -8.06 17.92 -29.43
C ASN A 425 -7.51 16.67 -30.12
N PHE A 426 -7.13 15.65 -29.33
CA PHE A 426 -6.63 14.39 -29.83
C PHE A 426 -7.80 13.41 -29.99
N LEU A 427 -8.15 13.16 -31.25
CA LEU A 427 -9.26 12.29 -31.63
C LEU A 427 -8.73 11.05 -32.36
N GLN A 428 -8.82 9.91 -31.68
CA GLN A 428 -8.63 8.61 -32.30
C GLN A 428 -9.95 7.85 -32.26
N GLN A 429 -10.41 7.39 -33.43
CA GLN A 429 -11.75 6.81 -33.62
C GLN A 429 -12.01 5.63 -32.67
N ASP A 430 -11.09 4.66 -32.61
CA ASP A 430 -11.26 3.45 -31.82
C ASP A 430 -11.37 3.77 -30.32
N MET A 431 -10.56 4.70 -29.81
CA MET A 431 -10.62 5.16 -28.43
C MET A 431 -11.93 5.88 -28.14
N ALA A 432 -12.34 6.79 -29.03
CA ALA A 432 -13.58 7.55 -28.84
C ALA A 432 -14.80 6.62 -28.79
N VAL A 433 -14.86 5.60 -29.67
CA VAL A 433 -15.91 4.58 -29.66
C VAL A 433 -15.88 3.78 -28.36
N ALA A 434 -14.74 3.18 -28.01
CA ALA A 434 -14.62 2.31 -26.86
C ALA A 434 -14.96 3.02 -25.53
N LEU A 435 -14.46 4.25 -25.33
CA LEU A 435 -14.78 5.04 -24.11
C LEU A 435 -16.25 5.48 -24.10
N SER A 436 -16.83 5.79 -25.26
CA SER A 436 -18.24 6.17 -25.36
C SER A 436 -19.17 5.01 -25.02
N GLU A 437 -18.89 3.81 -25.53
CA GLU A 437 -19.63 2.59 -25.19
C GLU A 437 -19.52 2.26 -23.70
N ARG A 438 -18.30 2.37 -23.11
CA ARG A 438 -18.09 2.15 -21.69
C ARG A 438 -18.88 3.15 -20.82
N SER A 439 -19.07 4.39 -21.29
CA SER A 439 -19.77 5.44 -20.55
C SER A 439 -21.21 5.04 -20.18
N VAL A 440 -21.88 4.23 -21.01
CA VAL A 440 -23.25 3.73 -20.74
C VAL A 440 -23.34 2.93 -19.43
N TYR A 441 -22.30 2.15 -19.15
CA TYR A 441 -22.26 1.28 -17.96
C TYR A 441 -21.93 2.04 -16.67
N VAL A 442 -21.14 3.11 -16.76
CA VAL A 442 -20.65 3.84 -15.59
C VAL A 442 -21.38 5.15 -15.32
N CYS A 443 -22.16 5.68 -16.25
CA CYS A 443 -22.80 7.00 -16.15
C CYS A 443 -23.70 7.16 -14.90
N ARG A 444 -24.23 6.08 -14.34
CA ARG A 444 -25.05 6.15 -13.11
C ARG A 444 -24.25 6.48 -11.85
N GLN A 445 -22.93 6.32 -11.87
CA GLN A 445 -22.04 6.47 -10.72
C GLN A 445 -21.39 7.87 -10.65
N ILE A 446 -21.50 8.67 -11.71
CA ILE A 446 -20.86 9.98 -11.82
C ILE A 446 -21.67 11.07 -11.13
N ASP A 447 -20.98 12.09 -10.61
CA ASP A 447 -21.58 13.30 -10.09
C ASP A 447 -21.93 14.31 -11.23
N ALA A 448 -22.45 15.49 -10.86
CA ALA A 448 -22.91 16.49 -11.83
C ALA A 448 -21.75 17.09 -12.66
N GLY A 449 -20.61 17.38 -12.02
CA GLY A 449 -19.42 17.90 -12.71
C GLY A 449 -18.79 16.86 -13.62
N GLU A 450 -18.79 15.60 -13.20
CA GLU A 450 -18.33 14.47 -14.00
C GLU A 450 -19.26 14.23 -15.21
N ALA A 451 -20.58 14.33 -15.00
CA ALA A 451 -21.57 14.19 -16.07
C ALA A 451 -21.42 15.29 -17.14
N ARG A 452 -21.16 16.53 -16.73
CA ARG A 452 -20.87 17.65 -17.63
C ARG A 452 -19.62 17.36 -18.46
N ARG A 453 -18.50 17.05 -17.82
CA ARG A 453 -17.23 16.75 -18.51
C ARG A 453 -17.35 15.56 -19.46
N LEU A 454 -18.10 14.52 -19.06
CA LEU A 454 -18.37 13.38 -19.93
C LEU A 454 -19.16 13.78 -21.16
N LEU A 455 -20.28 14.48 -20.96
CA LEU A 455 -21.14 14.91 -22.07
C LEU A 455 -20.40 15.83 -23.03
N TRP A 456 -19.60 16.77 -22.52
CA TRP A 456 -18.73 17.62 -23.32
C TRP A 456 -17.70 16.80 -24.12
N SER A 457 -17.09 15.80 -23.51
CA SER A 457 -16.13 14.93 -24.20
C SER A 457 -16.80 14.13 -25.33
N LEU A 458 -18.00 13.58 -25.09
CA LEU A 458 -18.78 12.89 -26.11
C LEU A 458 -19.17 13.83 -27.27
N ALA A 459 -19.47 15.09 -26.96
CA ALA A 459 -19.73 16.10 -27.98
C ALA A 459 -18.49 16.38 -28.84
N LYS A 460 -17.32 16.55 -28.22
CA LYS A 460 -16.04 16.70 -28.94
C LYS A 460 -15.66 15.46 -29.76
N PHE A 461 -16.00 14.26 -29.29
CA PHE A 461 -15.84 13.02 -30.04
C PHE A 461 -16.88 12.83 -31.14
N GLN A 462 -17.80 13.79 -31.30
CA GLN A 462 -18.87 13.78 -32.30
C GLN A 462 -19.80 12.57 -32.19
N VAL A 463 -19.95 12.02 -30.99
CA VAL A 463 -20.86 10.90 -30.74
C VAL A 463 -22.31 11.33 -31.00
N ARG A 464 -23.01 10.55 -31.83
CA ARG A 464 -24.43 10.81 -32.22
C ARG A 464 -25.35 9.63 -31.91
N ASP A 465 -24.80 8.49 -31.46
CA ASP A 465 -25.62 7.30 -31.19
C ASP A 465 -26.53 7.53 -29.98
N PRO A 466 -27.87 7.47 -30.17
CA PRO A 466 -28.82 7.62 -29.10
C PRO A 466 -28.66 6.58 -27.98
N LYS A 467 -28.15 5.36 -28.29
CA LYS A 467 -27.91 4.31 -27.28
C LYS A 467 -26.86 4.73 -26.25
N ILE A 468 -25.90 5.53 -26.68
CA ILE A 468 -24.83 6.06 -25.82
C ILE A 468 -25.30 7.34 -25.12
N LEU A 469 -25.89 8.26 -25.87
CA LEU A 469 -26.22 9.59 -25.36
C LEU A 469 -27.43 9.60 -24.42
N THR A 470 -28.47 8.80 -24.67
CA THR A 470 -29.68 8.81 -23.82
C THR A 470 -29.39 8.49 -22.35
N PRO A 471 -28.60 7.46 -21.98
CA PRO A 471 -28.25 7.23 -20.58
C PRO A 471 -27.50 8.41 -19.93
N VAL A 472 -26.58 9.05 -20.68
CA VAL A 472 -25.78 10.17 -20.18
C VAL A 472 -26.67 11.42 -20.01
N PHE A 473 -27.53 11.76 -20.97
CA PHE A 473 -28.50 12.85 -20.85
C PHE A 473 -29.46 12.65 -19.69
N ASN A 474 -29.97 11.44 -19.50
CA ASN A 474 -30.84 11.11 -18.37
C ASN A 474 -30.12 11.33 -17.04
N ARG A 475 -28.82 11.04 -16.97
CA ARG A 475 -28.01 11.34 -15.78
C ARG A 475 -27.84 12.84 -15.57
N CYS A 476 -27.55 13.60 -16.62
CA CYS A 476 -27.47 15.06 -16.55
C CYS A 476 -28.80 15.69 -16.10
N LEU A 477 -29.93 15.19 -16.61
CA LEU A 477 -31.27 15.62 -16.19
C LEU A 477 -31.55 15.31 -14.72
N ALA A 478 -31.19 14.12 -14.25
CA ALA A 478 -31.34 13.73 -12.85
C ALA A 478 -30.52 14.62 -11.90
N LEU A 479 -29.42 15.19 -12.38
CA LEU A 479 -28.50 16.04 -11.64
C LEU A 479 -28.59 17.52 -12.05
N HIS A 480 -29.65 17.92 -12.74
CA HIS A 480 -29.75 19.23 -13.40
C HIS A 480 -29.51 20.46 -12.51
N GLN A 481 -29.85 20.37 -11.22
CA GLN A 481 -29.63 21.47 -10.29
C GLN A 481 -28.14 21.78 -10.12
N ASP A 482 -27.34 20.75 -9.90
CA ASP A 482 -25.90 20.85 -9.69
C ASP A 482 -25.13 20.94 -11.03
N PHE A 483 -25.64 20.32 -12.09
CA PHE A 483 -25.07 20.34 -13.45
C PHE A 483 -24.86 21.77 -13.97
N PHE A 484 -25.80 22.67 -13.73
CA PHE A 484 -25.75 24.06 -14.17
C PHE A 484 -25.20 25.01 -13.11
N SER A 485 -24.94 24.60 -11.88
CA SER A 485 -24.59 25.49 -10.77
C SER A 485 -23.11 25.86 -10.70
N ASP A 486 -22.24 25.12 -11.38
CA ASP A 486 -20.79 25.35 -11.38
C ASP A 486 -20.40 26.41 -12.44
N PRO A 487 -20.00 27.62 -12.03
CA PRO A 487 -19.65 28.67 -12.98
C PRO A 487 -18.38 28.37 -13.81
N THR A 488 -17.54 27.46 -13.34
CA THR A 488 -16.32 27.07 -14.07
C THR A 488 -16.59 26.18 -15.28
N GLY A 489 -17.81 25.67 -15.41
CA GLY A 489 -18.21 24.78 -16.50
C GLY A 489 -19.15 25.42 -17.52
N SER A 490 -19.37 26.75 -17.46
CA SER A 490 -20.28 27.43 -18.38
C SER A 490 -19.88 27.28 -19.84
N GLU A 491 -18.61 27.43 -20.16
CA GLU A 491 -18.09 27.26 -21.54
C GLU A 491 -18.32 25.82 -22.06
N GLU A 492 -18.10 24.80 -21.23
CA GLU A 492 -18.37 23.41 -21.61
C GLU A 492 -19.86 23.19 -21.91
N ILE A 493 -20.75 23.84 -21.12
CA ILE A 493 -22.20 23.72 -21.32
C ILE A 493 -22.64 24.41 -22.62
N GLU A 494 -22.10 25.57 -22.94
CA GLU A 494 -22.36 26.26 -24.20
C GLU A 494 -21.93 25.41 -25.39
N GLU A 495 -20.70 24.92 -25.38
CA GLU A 495 -20.19 24.04 -26.44
C GLU A 495 -21.00 22.75 -26.61
N ILE A 496 -21.52 22.15 -25.52
CA ILE A 496 -22.40 20.97 -25.60
C ILE A 496 -23.63 21.27 -26.44
N PHE A 497 -24.29 22.40 -26.17
CA PHE A 497 -25.53 22.77 -26.86
C PHE A 497 -25.27 23.33 -28.27
N ASP A 498 -24.12 23.94 -28.53
CA ASP A 498 -23.69 24.33 -29.86
C ASP A 498 -23.50 23.11 -30.76
N ILE A 499 -22.89 22.04 -30.22
CA ILE A 499 -22.60 20.81 -30.98
C ILE A 499 -23.84 19.93 -31.16
N TYR A 500 -24.65 19.76 -30.12
CA TYR A 500 -25.81 18.86 -30.16
C TYR A 500 -27.09 19.54 -30.63
N GLY A 501 -27.24 20.84 -30.37
CA GLY A 501 -28.44 21.61 -30.71
C GLY A 501 -29.64 21.29 -29.81
N PRO A 502 -30.75 22.05 -30.02
CA PRO A 502 -31.94 21.98 -29.16
C PRO A 502 -32.72 20.66 -29.28
N ASN A 503 -32.61 19.99 -30.40
CA ASN A 503 -33.41 18.79 -30.72
C ASN A 503 -32.83 17.49 -30.15
N PHE A 504 -31.60 17.49 -29.68
CA PHE A 504 -30.93 16.25 -29.25
C PHE A 504 -31.35 15.81 -27.84
N CYS A 505 -31.54 16.75 -26.93
CA CYS A 505 -32.13 16.53 -25.60
C CYS A 505 -32.99 17.73 -25.19
N PRO A 506 -34.21 17.85 -25.73
CA PRO A 506 -35.06 19.02 -25.53
C PRO A 506 -35.29 19.38 -24.05
N PRO A 507 -35.51 18.43 -23.10
CA PRO A 507 -35.70 18.78 -21.71
C PRO A 507 -34.49 19.48 -21.07
N LEU A 508 -33.27 19.01 -21.38
CA LEU A 508 -32.02 19.57 -20.84
C LEU A 508 -31.75 20.95 -21.48
N TYR A 509 -32.06 21.11 -22.78
CA TYR A 509 -31.93 22.39 -23.48
C TYR A 509 -32.90 23.43 -22.94
N GLN A 510 -34.17 23.08 -22.67
CA GLN A 510 -35.14 23.98 -22.06
C GLN A 510 -34.68 24.49 -20.69
N LEU A 511 -34.07 23.62 -19.88
CA LEU A 511 -33.48 24.00 -18.60
C LEU A 511 -32.31 24.98 -18.76
N TYR A 512 -31.47 24.79 -19.78
CA TYR A 512 -30.38 25.71 -20.12
C TYR A 512 -30.91 27.10 -20.50
N VAL A 513 -31.85 27.16 -21.45
CA VAL A 513 -32.46 28.45 -21.90
C VAL A 513 -33.18 29.17 -20.78
N SER A 514 -33.92 28.45 -19.92
CA SER A 514 -34.69 29.06 -18.82
C SER A 514 -33.82 29.75 -17.75
N ARG A 515 -32.53 29.47 -17.72
CA ARG A 515 -31.55 30.07 -16.81
C ARG A 515 -30.93 31.38 -17.35
N GLY A 516 -31.29 31.81 -18.55
CA GLY A 516 -30.83 33.06 -19.15
C GLY A 516 -29.37 33.04 -19.62
N THR A 517 -28.78 31.87 -19.76
CA THR A 517 -27.39 31.69 -20.20
C THR A 517 -27.26 31.40 -21.71
N ALA A 518 -28.39 31.20 -22.41
CA ALA A 518 -28.36 31.01 -23.86
C ALA A 518 -28.14 32.34 -24.57
N PRO A 519 -27.26 32.42 -25.58
CA PRO A 519 -27.23 33.57 -26.48
C PRO A 519 -28.60 33.73 -27.13
N GLN A 520 -29.17 34.96 -27.09
CA GLN A 520 -30.39 35.26 -27.84
C GLN A 520 -30.06 35.05 -29.32
N MET A 521 -30.68 34.02 -29.94
CA MET A 521 -30.62 33.81 -31.38
C MET A 521 -31.34 34.96 -32.12
#